data_9a0ab42325aec76a49b8f14789d73e3a
#
_entry.id   9a0ab42325aec76a49b8f14789d73e3a
#
_cell.length_a   1.000
_cell.length_b   1.000
_cell.length_c   1.000
_cell.angle_alpha   90.00
_cell.angle_beta   90.00
_cell.angle_gamma   90.00
#
_symmetry.space_group_name_H-M   'P 1'
#
loop_
_entity.id
_entity.type
_entity.pdbx_description
1 polymer ?
#
loop_
_entity_poly.entity_id
_entity_poly.type
_entity_poly.pdbx_seq_one_letter_code
_entity_poly.pdbx_strand_id
1 'polypeptide(L)'
;ITKEYVLVDGTEMEVDYPVEGRFQYTRYAGTGGLAVGRRMGVRRLAFASRLKEPWRVAYSRALRPDTRVMLHRNVLERARRLAPFLKFDPDPFLVVGEDSGKLWWIIDLYTTTDHYPYSAPLVPRDADGARIRDLGGPNHDEPDLRRLNYIRNSAVAVVDAYNGDVRFYSTDEDDPLLAAYRSHFPELFSPIETMPDELRSHLRYPDYMLWAQASVYATYHVQDPVIFITGGDAWKLPRELFHSDELQPMMPYYTVMDMPGEGGPEFVSVIPFAPPATTKRLTAWL
;
A
#
# COMPACT_ATOMS: atom_id res chain seq x y z
N ILE A 1 9.14 14.00 -13.90
CA ILE A 1 8.58 14.73 -12.75
C ILE A 1 7.07 14.73 -12.92
N THR A 2 6.38 13.84 -12.26
CA THR A 2 4.92 13.82 -12.27
C THR A 2 4.41 14.98 -11.42
N LYS A 3 3.69 15.92 -12.04
CA LYS A 3 3.01 16.98 -11.29
C LYS A 3 1.92 16.37 -10.43
N GLU A 4 1.75 16.90 -9.22
CA GLU A 4 0.71 16.48 -8.27
C GLU A 4 -0.72 16.68 -8.77
N TYR A 5 -0.89 17.28 -9.94
CA TYR A 5 -2.19 17.58 -10.51
C TYR A 5 -2.23 17.35 -12.02
N VAL A 6 -3.44 17.17 -12.54
CA VAL A 6 -3.75 17.18 -13.96
C VAL A 6 -5.02 18.02 -14.19
N LEU A 7 -5.06 18.68 -15.35
CA LEU A 7 -6.23 19.39 -15.83
C LEU A 7 -6.88 18.54 -16.92
N VAL A 8 -8.13 18.18 -16.74
CA VAL A 8 -8.91 17.32 -17.65
C VAL A 8 -10.17 18.01 -18.13
N ASP A 9 -10.72 17.56 -19.23
CA ASP A 9 -11.87 18.13 -19.91
C ASP A 9 -11.65 19.61 -20.31
N GLY A 10 -10.50 19.87 -20.95
CA GLY A 10 -10.17 21.15 -21.55
C GLY A 10 -10.86 21.41 -22.90
N THR A 11 -10.40 22.42 -23.64
CA THR A 11 -10.85 22.68 -24.98
C THR A 11 -10.26 21.69 -26.00
N GLU A 12 -9.04 21.20 -25.74
CA GLU A 12 -8.35 20.22 -26.55
C GLU A 12 -8.65 18.82 -26.03
N MET A 13 -8.56 17.83 -26.92
CA MET A 13 -8.67 16.41 -26.52
C MET A 13 -7.41 15.96 -25.82
N GLU A 14 -7.55 15.04 -24.92
CA GLU A 14 -6.47 14.45 -24.13
C GLU A 14 -5.86 13.27 -24.91
N VAL A 15 -4.55 13.10 -24.81
CA VAL A 15 -3.88 11.92 -25.35
C VAL A 15 -4.14 10.76 -24.39
N ASP A 16 -4.72 9.68 -24.91
CA ASP A 16 -5.00 8.48 -24.14
C ASP A 16 -3.81 7.51 -24.20
N TYR A 17 -3.61 6.86 -25.33
CA TYR A 17 -2.49 5.93 -25.53
C TYR A 17 -2.05 5.90 -26.99
N PRO A 18 -0.81 5.48 -27.27
CA PRO A 18 -0.34 5.32 -28.65
C PRO A 18 -0.78 3.95 -29.21
N VAL A 19 -1.29 3.94 -30.44
CA VAL A 19 -1.56 2.74 -31.24
C VAL A 19 -0.84 2.88 -32.57
N GLU A 20 0.02 1.93 -32.90
CA GLU A 20 0.76 1.88 -34.18
C GLU A 20 1.45 3.22 -34.57
N GLY A 21 2.03 3.90 -33.57
CA GLY A 21 2.70 5.18 -33.77
C GLY A 21 1.77 6.39 -33.90
N ARG A 22 0.46 6.23 -33.73
CA ARG A 22 -0.53 7.30 -33.67
C ARG A 22 -1.07 7.44 -32.26
N PHE A 23 -1.30 8.69 -31.82
CA PHE A 23 -1.97 8.94 -30.55
C PHE A 23 -3.49 8.78 -30.69
N GLN A 24 -4.07 7.98 -29.81
CA GLN A 24 -5.51 8.00 -29.58
C GLN A 24 -5.85 9.19 -28.68
N TYR A 25 -6.95 9.85 -29.00
CA TYR A 25 -7.42 11.00 -28.26
C TYR A 25 -8.75 10.68 -27.59
N THR A 26 -8.88 11.11 -26.38
CA THR A 26 -10.09 10.95 -25.57
C THR A 26 -10.49 12.25 -24.91
N ARG A 27 -11.59 12.25 -24.21
CA ARG A 27 -12.00 13.33 -23.33
C ARG A 27 -12.45 12.72 -22.02
N TYR A 28 -11.96 13.28 -20.94
CA TYR A 28 -12.37 12.84 -19.62
C TYR A 28 -13.89 13.03 -19.46
N ALA A 29 -14.61 11.94 -19.18
CA ALA A 29 -16.05 11.91 -18.98
C ALA A 29 -16.45 11.59 -17.53
N GLY A 30 -15.47 11.56 -16.61
CA GLY A 30 -15.68 11.22 -15.21
C GLY A 30 -16.21 12.38 -14.36
N THR A 31 -16.47 12.06 -13.10
CA THR A 31 -16.99 13.00 -12.10
C THR A 31 -15.92 13.51 -11.13
N GLY A 32 -14.70 12.96 -11.17
CA GLY A 32 -13.60 13.30 -10.28
C GLY A 32 -13.07 14.72 -10.45
N GLY A 33 -12.31 15.20 -9.48
CA GLY A 33 -11.69 16.51 -9.49
C GLY A 33 -12.65 17.68 -9.23
N LEU A 34 -12.11 18.88 -9.30
CA LEU A 34 -12.82 20.13 -9.02
C LEU A 34 -12.83 21.04 -10.22
N ALA A 35 -13.98 21.56 -10.64
CA ALA A 35 -14.06 22.51 -11.76
C ALA A 35 -13.24 23.78 -11.48
N VAL A 36 -12.44 24.21 -12.47
CA VAL A 36 -11.58 25.42 -12.33
C VAL A 36 -12.36 26.72 -12.25
N GLY A 37 -13.58 26.74 -12.80
CA GLY A 37 -14.42 27.93 -12.82
C GLY A 37 -14.08 28.91 -13.93
N ARG A 38 -14.79 30.04 -13.95
CA ARG A 38 -14.68 31.07 -14.99
C ARG A 38 -13.27 31.67 -15.04
N ARG A 39 -12.84 32.06 -16.22
CA ARG A 39 -11.60 32.81 -16.45
C ARG A 39 -11.58 34.06 -15.56
N MET A 40 -10.46 34.30 -14.88
CA MET A 40 -10.28 35.40 -13.93
C MET A 40 -11.26 35.38 -12.72
N GLY A 41 -12.05 34.32 -12.56
CA GLY A 41 -12.88 34.15 -11.37
C GLY A 41 -12.05 33.76 -10.14
N VAL A 42 -12.56 34.07 -8.96
CA VAL A 42 -11.87 33.83 -7.66
C VAL A 42 -11.38 32.39 -7.54
N ARG A 43 -12.21 31.39 -7.88
CA ARG A 43 -11.87 29.99 -7.82
C ARG A 43 -10.68 29.64 -8.71
N ARG A 44 -10.67 30.15 -9.95
CA ARG A 44 -9.58 29.91 -10.90
C ARG A 44 -8.28 30.58 -10.48
N LEU A 45 -8.37 31.78 -9.91
CA LEU A 45 -7.21 32.47 -9.34
C LEU A 45 -6.66 31.73 -8.11
N ALA A 46 -7.53 31.18 -7.25
CA ALA A 46 -7.11 30.35 -6.14
C ALA A 46 -6.35 29.10 -6.60
N PHE A 47 -6.84 28.39 -7.65
CA PHE A 47 -6.10 27.28 -8.25
C PHE A 47 -4.78 27.73 -8.86
N ALA A 48 -4.75 28.84 -9.57
CA ALA A 48 -3.54 29.39 -10.17
C ALA A 48 -2.44 29.66 -9.12
N SER A 49 -2.84 30.22 -7.99
CA SER A 49 -1.97 30.44 -6.83
C SER A 49 -1.53 29.11 -6.19
N ARG A 50 -2.47 28.21 -5.90
CA ARG A 50 -2.19 26.91 -5.24
C ARG A 50 -1.27 26.03 -6.08
N LEU A 51 -1.44 26.02 -7.41
CA LEU A 51 -0.65 25.21 -8.34
C LEU A 51 0.65 25.91 -8.78
N LYS A 52 0.88 27.15 -8.35
CA LYS A 52 2.04 27.97 -8.73
C LYS A 52 2.19 28.15 -10.25
N GLU A 53 1.06 28.17 -10.98
CA GLU A 53 1.00 28.24 -12.43
C GLU A 53 0.03 29.38 -12.90
N PRO A 54 0.34 30.66 -12.56
CA PRO A 54 -0.61 31.75 -12.78
C PRO A 54 -0.97 31.93 -14.26
N TRP A 55 -0.01 31.85 -15.16
CA TRP A 55 -0.24 32.03 -16.59
C TRP A 55 -1.01 30.88 -17.21
N ARG A 56 -0.68 29.65 -16.86
CA ARG A 56 -1.31 28.44 -17.39
C ARG A 56 -2.72 28.21 -16.87
N VAL A 57 -3.02 28.62 -15.66
CA VAL A 57 -4.32 28.38 -15.04
C VAL A 57 -5.20 29.63 -15.14
N ALA A 58 -4.77 30.80 -14.64
CA ALA A 58 -5.62 31.97 -14.58
C ALA A 58 -5.99 32.53 -15.97
N TYR A 59 -5.01 32.62 -16.85
CA TYR A 59 -5.15 33.31 -18.14
C TYR A 59 -5.37 32.41 -19.33
N SER A 60 -5.15 31.11 -19.26
CA SER A 60 -5.30 30.18 -20.38
C SER A 60 -6.69 30.22 -20.98
N ARG A 61 -6.75 30.23 -22.31
CA ARG A 61 -7.99 30.08 -23.10
C ARG A 61 -8.35 28.62 -23.36
N ALA A 62 -7.38 27.69 -23.12
CA ALA A 62 -7.58 26.26 -23.29
C ALA A 62 -8.41 25.63 -22.16
N LEU A 63 -8.68 26.37 -21.07
CA LEU A 63 -9.47 25.89 -19.96
C LEU A 63 -10.88 26.48 -20.01
N ARG A 64 -11.88 25.59 -20.02
CA ARG A 64 -13.30 25.92 -19.88
C ARG A 64 -13.67 26.11 -18.39
N PRO A 65 -14.83 26.70 -18.07
CA PRO A 65 -15.27 26.81 -16.69
C PRO A 65 -15.46 25.48 -15.95
N ASP A 66 -15.81 24.46 -16.70
CA ASP A 66 -16.06 23.08 -16.28
C ASP A 66 -14.82 22.18 -16.35
N THR A 67 -13.72 22.63 -16.99
CA THR A 67 -12.41 21.94 -16.89
C THR A 67 -12.10 21.60 -15.44
N ARG A 68 -11.70 20.36 -15.20
CA ARG A 68 -11.52 19.86 -13.83
C ARG A 68 -10.03 19.77 -13.46
N VAL A 69 -9.73 20.09 -12.22
CA VAL A 69 -8.41 19.90 -11.62
C VAL A 69 -8.45 18.62 -10.79
N MET A 70 -7.67 17.64 -11.13
CA MET A 70 -7.44 16.47 -10.32
C MET A 70 -6.16 16.68 -9.51
N LEU A 71 -6.31 16.73 -8.19
CA LEU A 71 -5.22 16.89 -7.23
C LEU A 71 -4.85 15.54 -6.62
N HIS A 72 -3.63 15.44 -6.08
CA HIS A 72 -3.15 14.25 -5.38
C HIS A 72 -3.31 12.98 -6.22
N ARG A 73 -2.59 12.95 -7.35
CA ARG A 73 -2.65 11.83 -8.30
C ARG A 73 -1.98 10.56 -7.78
N ASN A 74 -1.01 10.70 -6.89
CA ASN A 74 -0.44 9.54 -6.21
C ASN A 74 -1.52 8.94 -5.31
N VAL A 75 -1.84 7.68 -5.55
CA VAL A 75 -2.93 6.96 -4.87
C VAL A 75 -2.69 6.80 -3.37
N LEU A 76 -1.44 6.53 -2.97
CA LEU A 76 -1.04 6.43 -1.57
C LEU A 76 -1.17 7.78 -0.85
N GLU A 77 -0.64 8.85 -1.46
CA GLU A 77 -0.75 10.19 -0.88
C GLU A 77 -2.22 10.62 -0.74
N ARG A 78 -3.04 10.29 -1.74
CA ARG A 78 -4.47 10.59 -1.75
C ARG A 78 -5.19 9.93 -0.59
N ALA A 79 -4.99 8.62 -0.41
CA ALA A 79 -5.62 7.85 0.66
C ALA A 79 -5.07 8.25 2.05
N ARG A 80 -3.76 8.47 2.20
CA ARG A 80 -3.12 8.94 3.45
C ARG A 80 -3.67 10.27 3.95
N ARG A 81 -4.10 11.15 3.05
CA ARG A 81 -4.71 12.43 3.47
C ARG A 81 -6.07 12.29 4.12
N LEU A 82 -6.78 11.21 3.82
CA LEU A 82 -8.09 10.92 4.41
C LEU A 82 -7.98 10.18 5.75
N ALA A 83 -7.01 9.27 5.86
CA ALA A 83 -6.77 8.48 7.07
C ALA A 83 -5.30 8.52 7.50
N PRO A 84 -4.75 9.67 7.92
CA PRO A 84 -3.32 9.83 8.25
C PRO A 84 -2.88 9.05 9.49
N PHE A 85 -3.82 8.54 10.26
CA PHE A 85 -3.59 7.75 11.47
C PHE A 85 -3.41 6.25 11.20
N LEU A 86 -3.65 5.80 9.97
CA LEU A 86 -3.37 4.43 9.54
C LEU A 86 -2.00 4.33 8.87
N LYS A 87 -1.39 3.16 8.96
CA LYS A 87 -0.21 2.81 8.19
C LYS A 87 -0.65 2.20 6.87
N PHE A 88 -0.07 2.67 5.78
CA PHE A 88 -0.39 2.23 4.42
C PHE A 88 0.68 1.30 3.91
N ASP A 89 0.27 0.18 3.32
CA ASP A 89 1.17 -0.65 2.56
C ASP A 89 1.82 0.18 1.43
N PRO A 90 3.14 0.08 1.24
CA PRO A 90 3.84 0.83 0.20
C PRO A 90 3.55 0.32 -1.21
N ASP A 91 2.99 -0.88 -1.36
CA ASP A 91 2.75 -1.55 -2.65
C ASP A 91 1.25 -1.65 -3.00
N PRO A 92 0.62 -0.54 -3.43
CA PRO A 92 -0.74 -0.58 -3.92
C PRO A 92 -0.82 -1.39 -5.22
N PHE A 93 -1.80 -2.25 -5.36
CA PHE A 93 -1.98 -3.06 -6.57
C PHE A 93 -3.24 -2.68 -7.33
N LEU A 94 -3.15 -2.79 -8.66
CA LEU A 94 -4.20 -2.42 -9.59
C LEU A 94 -4.99 -3.68 -9.98
N VAL A 95 -6.31 -3.59 -9.90
CA VAL A 95 -7.22 -4.66 -10.32
C VAL A 95 -8.24 -4.16 -11.34
N VAL A 96 -8.75 -5.08 -12.12
CA VAL A 96 -9.86 -4.84 -13.05
C VAL A 96 -11.11 -5.44 -12.46
N GLY A 97 -12.15 -4.63 -12.24
CA GLY A 97 -13.45 -5.16 -11.83
C GLY A 97 -14.06 -5.98 -12.98
N GLU A 98 -14.33 -7.25 -12.74
CA GLU A 98 -14.80 -8.19 -13.78
C GLU A 98 -16.13 -7.75 -14.38
N ASP A 99 -17.06 -7.30 -13.56
CA ASP A 99 -18.40 -6.88 -13.99
C ASP A 99 -18.40 -5.48 -14.60
N SER A 100 -17.61 -4.58 -14.04
CA SER A 100 -17.61 -3.15 -14.41
C SER A 100 -16.62 -2.80 -15.49
N GLY A 101 -15.57 -3.61 -15.71
CA GLY A 101 -14.43 -3.32 -16.56
C GLY A 101 -13.60 -2.11 -16.10
N LYS A 102 -13.85 -1.62 -14.87
CA LYS A 102 -13.15 -0.46 -14.31
C LYS A 102 -11.87 -0.86 -13.62
N LEU A 103 -10.94 0.06 -13.58
CA LEU A 103 -9.68 -0.09 -12.87
C LEU A 103 -9.79 0.47 -11.46
N TRP A 104 -9.31 -0.31 -10.49
CA TRP A 104 -9.32 0.02 -9.08
C TRP A 104 -7.95 -0.22 -8.47
N TRP A 105 -7.50 0.69 -7.62
CA TRP A 105 -6.35 0.48 -6.76
C TRP A 105 -6.82 -0.08 -5.43
N ILE A 106 -6.17 -1.14 -4.96
CA ILE A 106 -6.35 -1.70 -3.63
C ILE A 106 -5.08 -1.43 -2.83
N ILE A 107 -5.25 -1.02 -1.58
CA ILE A 107 -4.17 -0.66 -0.67
C ILE A 107 -4.46 -1.28 0.69
N ASP A 108 -3.59 -2.15 1.15
CA ASP A 108 -3.67 -2.69 2.50
C ASP A 108 -3.33 -1.64 3.55
N LEU A 109 -4.05 -1.67 4.66
CA LEU A 109 -3.94 -0.69 5.73
C LEU A 109 -3.76 -1.38 7.07
N TYR A 110 -2.87 -0.81 7.88
CA TYR A 110 -2.55 -1.36 9.19
C TYR A 110 -2.87 -0.37 10.29
N THR A 111 -3.42 -0.90 11.38
CA THR A 111 -3.40 -0.27 12.67
C THR A 111 -2.10 -0.65 13.37
N THR A 112 -1.41 0.31 13.94
CA THR A 112 -0.09 0.12 14.52
C THR A 112 0.08 0.91 15.80
N THR A 113 0.87 0.36 16.73
CA THR A 113 1.37 1.11 17.90
C THR A 113 2.71 0.58 18.37
N ASP A 114 3.48 1.40 19.06
CA ASP A 114 4.71 1.03 19.76
C ASP A 114 4.52 0.96 21.31
N HIS A 115 3.27 1.01 21.76
CA HIS A 115 2.89 1.08 23.16
C HIS A 115 2.06 -0.13 23.64
N TYR A 116 2.03 -1.24 22.88
CA TYR A 116 1.30 -2.42 23.31
C TYR A 116 2.00 -3.07 24.51
N PRO A 117 1.28 -3.31 25.65
CA PRO A 117 1.90 -3.83 26.86
C PRO A 117 2.52 -5.22 26.66
N TYR A 118 3.69 -5.44 27.21
CA TYR A 118 4.40 -6.74 27.25
C TYR A 118 4.71 -7.36 25.88
N SER A 119 4.66 -6.59 24.80
CA SER A 119 5.00 -7.05 23.46
C SER A 119 6.39 -6.58 23.04
N ALA A 120 7.15 -7.48 22.40
CA ALA A 120 8.44 -7.15 21.83
C ALA A 120 8.30 -6.31 20.54
N PRO A 121 9.27 -5.43 20.22
CA PRO A 121 9.31 -4.74 18.93
C PRO A 121 9.41 -5.73 17.78
N LEU A 122 8.80 -5.39 16.63
CA LEU A 122 8.82 -6.19 15.40
C LEU A 122 10.24 -6.51 14.92
N VAL A 123 11.17 -5.58 15.09
CA VAL A 123 12.59 -5.82 14.81
C VAL A 123 13.31 -6.08 16.12
N PRO A 124 13.64 -7.36 16.41
CA PRO A 124 14.35 -7.71 17.63
C PRO A 124 15.74 -7.07 17.68
N ARG A 125 16.26 -6.94 18.89
CA ARG A 125 17.66 -6.54 19.13
C ARG A 125 18.50 -7.80 19.30
N ASP A 126 19.75 -7.76 18.84
CA ASP A 126 20.72 -8.80 19.17
C ASP A 126 21.16 -8.73 20.63
N ALA A 127 21.99 -9.69 21.05
CA ALA A 127 22.47 -9.79 22.42
C ALA A 127 23.25 -8.55 22.90
N ASP A 128 23.80 -7.78 21.98
CA ASP A 128 24.54 -6.53 22.24
C ASP A 128 23.63 -5.29 22.23
N GLY A 129 22.32 -5.49 22.07
CA GLY A 129 21.31 -4.43 22.00
C GLY A 129 21.32 -3.66 20.67
N ALA A 130 22.13 -4.07 19.69
CA ALA A 130 22.08 -3.56 18.35
C ALA A 130 20.86 -4.12 17.62
N ARG A 131 20.25 -3.29 16.76
CA ARG A 131 19.12 -3.76 15.96
C ARG A 131 19.59 -4.71 14.88
N ILE A 132 18.95 -5.85 14.74
CA ILE A 132 19.20 -6.78 13.65
C ILE A 132 18.79 -6.08 12.34
N ARG A 133 19.77 -5.54 11.63
CA ARG A 133 19.54 -4.75 10.40
C ARG A 133 19.18 -5.60 9.17
N ASP A 134 19.42 -6.89 9.23
CA ASP A 134 19.37 -7.79 8.06
C ASP A 134 18.03 -8.50 7.85
N LEU A 135 16.99 -8.12 8.59
CA LEU A 135 15.68 -8.75 8.39
C LEU A 135 14.97 -8.28 7.13
N GLY A 136 15.55 -7.37 6.34
CA GLY A 136 14.91 -6.87 5.13
C GLY A 136 13.47 -6.42 5.38
N GLY A 137 12.92 -5.63 4.55
CA GLY A 137 11.50 -5.26 4.65
C GLY A 137 11.16 -4.24 3.60
N PRO A 138 9.91 -4.13 3.24
CA PRO A 138 9.48 -3.10 2.30
C PRO A 138 9.73 -1.73 2.94
N ASN A 139 10.76 -1.03 2.55
CA ASN A 139 11.24 0.27 3.04
C ASN A 139 12.17 0.23 4.27
N HIS A 140 13.44 0.00 3.99
CA HIS A 140 14.54 0.17 4.95
C HIS A 140 14.61 1.54 5.63
N ASP A 141 13.99 2.56 5.04
CA ASP A 141 14.12 3.96 5.43
C ASP A 141 12.97 4.48 6.32
N GLU A 142 11.98 3.65 6.67
CA GLU A 142 10.93 4.05 7.61
C GLU A 142 11.34 3.72 9.04
N PRO A 143 11.88 4.68 9.81
CA PRO A 143 12.36 4.44 11.18
C PRO A 143 11.26 3.99 12.15
N ASP A 144 10.01 4.29 11.83
CA ASP A 144 8.87 3.99 12.70
C ASP A 144 8.55 2.50 12.81
N LEU A 145 8.77 1.70 11.74
CA LEU A 145 8.46 0.28 11.75
C LEU A 145 9.29 -0.52 12.76
N ARG A 146 10.51 -0.08 13.03
CA ARG A 146 11.42 -0.76 13.96
C ARG A 146 11.04 -0.63 15.43
N ARG A 147 10.13 0.28 15.73
CA ARG A 147 9.65 0.54 17.10
C ARG A 147 8.31 -0.11 17.36
N LEU A 148 7.55 -0.42 16.31
CA LEU A 148 6.23 -1.02 16.42
C LEU A 148 6.31 -2.34 17.17
N ASN A 149 5.37 -2.55 18.08
CA ASN A 149 5.17 -3.80 18.80
C ASN A 149 3.74 -4.32 18.68
N TYR A 150 2.94 -3.69 17.81
CA TYR A 150 1.62 -4.12 17.40
C TYR A 150 1.37 -3.72 15.97
N ILE A 151 0.85 -4.64 15.18
CA ILE A 151 0.40 -4.42 13.81
C ILE A 151 -0.74 -5.39 13.48
N ARG A 152 -1.82 -4.88 12.88
CA ARG A 152 -2.91 -5.69 12.32
C ARG A 152 -3.33 -5.13 10.96
N ASN A 153 -3.66 -6.00 10.01
CA ASN A 153 -4.26 -5.62 8.75
C ASN A 153 -5.77 -5.44 8.94
N SER A 154 -6.15 -4.29 9.51
CA SER A 154 -7.51 -4.06 10.00
C SER A 154 -8.41 -3.35 9.01
N ALA A 155 -7.85 -2.83 7.92
CA ALA A 155 -8.63 -2.14 6.90
C ALA A 155 -7.99 -2.28 5.51
N VAL A 156 -8.76 -1.96 4.49
CA VAL A 156 -8.33 -1.86 3.11
C VAL A 156 -8.90 -0.59 2.48
N ALA A 157 -8.12 0.12 1.67
CA ALA A 157 -8.61 1.22 0.86
C ALA A 157 -8.76 0.79 -0.59
N VAL A 158 -9.87 1.21 -1.21
CA VAL A 158 -10.12 1.04 -2.63
C VAL A 158 -10.24 2.41 -3.27
N VAL A 159 -9.50 2.62 -4.34
CA VAL A 159 -9.48 3.91 -5.05
C VAL A 159 -9.86 3.71 -6.51
N ASP A 160 -10.92 4.39 -6.95
CA ASP A 160 -11.29 4.45 -8.36
C ASP A 160 -10.14 5.09 -9.17
N ALA A 161 -9.51 4.33 -10.06
CA ALA A 161 -8.38 4.80 -10.85
C ALA A 161 -8.73 5.93 -11.82
N TYR A 162 -10.01 6.04 -12.18
CA TYR A 162 -10.50 7.04 -13.14
C TYR A 162 -10.97 8.33 -12.45
N ASN A 163 -11.79 8.21 -11.40
CA ASN A 163 -12.35 9.37 -10.69
C ASN A 163 -11.53 9.77 -9.47
N GLY A 164 -10.79 8.84 -8.89
CA GLY A 164 -10.00 9.03 -7.69
C GLY A 164 -10.83 9.01 -6.40
N ASP A 165 -12.04 8.46 -6.41
CA ASP A 165 -12.85 8.27 -5.21
C ASP A 165 -12.20 7.20 -4.33
N VAL A 166 -12.14 7.46 -3.03
CA VAL A 166 -11.51 6.57 -2.04
C VAL A 166 -12.57 6.04 -1.10
N ARG A 167 -12.58 4.73 -0.87
CA ARG A 167 -13.42 4.06 0.12
C ARG A 167 -12.54 3.22 1.02
N PHE A 168 -12.86 3.20 2.31
CA PHE A 168 -12.19 2.37 3.31
C PHE A 168 -13.15 1.29 3.80
N TYR A 169 -12.64 0.07 3.88
CA TYR A 169 -13.37 -1.08 4.40
C TYR A 169 -12.64 -1.65 5.61
N SER A 170 -13.38 -1.98 6.66
CA SER A 170 -12.85 -2.69 7.83
C SER A 170 -12.74 -4.17 7.53
N THR A 171 -11.56 -4.76 7.73
CA THR A 171 -11.28 -6.19 7.50
C THR A 171 -11.21 -6.97 8.81
N ASP A 172 -11.01 -6.29 9.94
CA ASP A 172 -10.90 -6.88 11.27
C ASP A 172 -11.74 -6.08 12.28
N GLU A 173 -12.91 -6.60 12.57
CA GLU A 173 -13.86 -5.96 13.49
C GLU A 173 -13.41 -6.08 14.97
N ASP A 174 -12.51 -7.03 15.29
CA ASP A 174 -12.02 -7.28 16.65
C ASP A 174 -10.80 -6.43 17.01
N ASP A 175 -10.29 -5.62 16.07
CA ASP A 175 -9.17 -4.73 16.35
C ASP A 175 -9.58 -3.54 17.22
N PRO A 176 -9.06 -3.42 18.45
CA PRO A 176 -9.43 -2.34 19.36
C PRO A 176 -9.00 -0.94 18.87
N LEU A 177 -7.91 -0.85 18.08
CA LEU A 177 -7.47 0.43 17.52
C LEU A 177 -8.41 0.88 16.39
N LEU A 178 -8.78 -0.04 15.50
CA LEU A 178 -9.77 0.27 14.46
C LEU A 178 -11.12 0.63 15.06
N ALA A 179 -11.56 -0.09 16.10
CA ALA A 179 -12.80 0.22 16.81
C ALA A 179 -12.79 1.64 17.40
N ALA A 180 -11.66 2.06 17.98
CA ALA A 180 -11.49 3.42 18.47
C ALA A 180 -11.56 4.45 17.34
N TYR A 181 -10.91 4.22 16.20
CA TYR A 181 -10.99 5.12 15.04
C TYR A 181 -12.41 5.19 14.46
N ARG A 182 -13.12 4.07 14.34
CA ARG A 182 -14.50 4.03 13.86
C ARG A 182 -15.45 4.80 14.79
N SER A 183 -15.20 4.78 16.10
CA SER A 183 -16.03 5.56 17.03
C SER A 183 -15.90 7.06 16.83
N HIS A 184 -14.73 7.53 16.36
CA HIS A 184 -14.47 8.94 16.08
C HIS A 184 -14.84 9.35 14.65
N PHE A 185 -14.72 8.43 13.71
CA PHE A 185 -14.97 8.63 12.28
C PHE A 185 -15.94 7.58 11.73
N PRO A 186 -17.23 7.59 12.17
CA PRO A 186 -18.17 6.51 11.87
C PRO A 186 -18.51 6.37 10.38
N GLU A 187 -18.38 7.45 9.59
CA GLU A 187 -18.67 7.44 8.16
C GLU A 187 -17.44 7.08 7.29
N LEU A 188 -16.26 6.95 7.90
CA LEU A 188 -15.03 6.73 7.13
C LEU A 188 -14.87 5.27 6.70
N PHE A 189 -15.28 4.33 7.54
CA PHE A 189 -15.11 2.90 7.30
C PHE A 189 -16.45 2.21 7.05
N SER A 190 -16.50 1.45 5.98
CA SER A 190 -17.62 0.53 5.70
C SER A 190 -17.21 -0.90 6.09
N PRO A 191 -18.15 -1.76 6.50
CA PRO A 191 -17.87 -3.17 6.72
C PRO A 191 -17.39 -3.86 5.43
N ILE A 192 -16.47 -4.83 5.54
CA ILE A 192 -15.92 -5.55 4.38
C ILE A 192 -17.01 -6.29 3.57
N GLU A 193 -18.08 -6.69 4.20
CA GLU A 193 -19.21 -7.36 3.57
C GLU A 193 -19.93 -6.48 2.56
N THR A 194 -19.79 -5.15 2.69
CA THR A 194 -20.38 -4.19 1.75
C THR A 194 -19.50 -3.91 0.54
N MET A 195 -18.29 -4.47 0.51
CA MET A 195 -17.38 -4.36 -0.63
C MET A 195 -17.96 -5.17 -1.81
N PRO A 196 -17.94 -4.62 -3.04
CA PRO A 196 -18.34 -5.37 -4.22
C PRO A 196 -17.55 -6.68 -4.36
N ASP A 197 -18.21 -7.77 -4.69
CA ASP A 197 -17.58 -9.09 -4.81
C ASP A 197 -16.46 -9.09 -5.86
N GLU A 198 -16.65 -8.34 -6.96
CA GLU A 198 -15.63 -8.15 -8.00
C GLU A 198 -14.30 -7.55 -7.48
N LEU A 199 -14.33 -6.85 -6.34
CA LEU A 199 -13.13 -6.29 -5.71
C LEU A 199 -12.65 -7.17 -4.55
N ARG A 200 -13.60 -7.75 -3.81
CA ARG A 200 -13.30 -8.60 -2.66
C ARG A 200 -12.56 -9.88 -3.05
N SER A 201 -12.85 -10.43 -4.22
CA SER A 201 -12.14 -11.60 -4.78
C SER A 201 -10.66 -11.35 -5.08
N HIS A 202 -10.25 -10.09 -5.19
CA HIS A 202 -8.85 -9.71 -5.42
C HIS A 202 -8.06 -9.43 -4.13
N LEU A 203 -8.70 -9.50 -2.95
CA LEU A 203 -7.98 -9.33 -1.70
C LEU A 203 -6.99 -10.48 -1.52
N ARG A 204 -5.76 -10.12 -1.14
CA ARG A 204 -4.65 -11.05 -0.96
C ARG A 204 -4.06 -10.89 0.44
N TYR A 205 -3.26 -11.85 0.88
CA TYR A 205 -2.53 -11.70 2.13
C TYR A 205 -1.43 -10.65 1.95
N PRO A 206 -1.36 -9.58 2.79
CA PRO A 206 -0.42 -8.49 2.57
C PRO A 206 1.04 -8.91 2.80
N ASP A 207 1.93 -8.58 1.87
CA ASP A 207 3.36 -8.90 1.95
C ASP A 207 4.02 -8.34 3.20
N TYR A 208 3.64 -7.12 3.57
CA TYR A 208 4.17 -6.48 4.76
C TYR A 208 3.78 -7.22 6.05
N MET A 209 2.54 -7.73 6.12
CA MET A 209 2.07 -8.50 7.26
C MET A 209 2.79 -9.85 7.34
N LEU A 210 2.98 -10.54 6.21
CA LEU A 210 3.73 -11.79 6.16
C LEU A 210 5.19 -11.57 6.57
N TRP A 211 5.82 -10.50 6.10
CA TRP A 211 7.17 -10.13 6.51
C TRP A 211 7.26 -9.87 8.03
N ALA A 212 6.32 -9.14 8.60
CA ALA A 212 6.28 -8.85 10.04
C ALA A 212 6.15 -10.15 10.86
N GLN A 213 5.27 -11.04 10.44
CA GLN A 213 5.10 -12.36 11.06
C GLN A 213 6.34 -13.23 10.92
N ALA A 214 6.94 -13.28 9.74
CA ALA A 214 8.17 -14.02 9.50
C ALA A 214 9.32 -13.50 10.36
N SER A 215 9.44 -12.19 10.53
CA SER A 215 10.45 -11.56 11.37
C SER A 215 10.33 -11.99 12.84
N VAL A 216 9.11 -12.12 13.33
CA VAL A 216 8.82 -12.61 14.67
C VAL A 216 9.07 -14.12 14.75
N TYR A 217 8.55 -14.88 13.80
CA TYR A 217 8.64 -16.34 13.77
C TYR A 217 10.09 -16.83 13.62
N ALA A 218 10.95 -16.08 12.93
CA ALA A 218 12.38 -16.37 12.82
C ALA A 218 13.10 -16.56 14.17
N THR A 219 12.58 -15.98 15.23
CA THR A 219 13.10 -16.16 16.59
C THR A 219 12.20 -17.08 17.44
N TYR A 220 10.88 -16.88 17.34
CA TYR A 220 9.93 -17.55 18.25
C TYR A 220 9.60 -19.01 17.84
N HIS A 221 10.13 -19.55 16.77
CA HIS A 221 10.04 -20.98 16.46
C HIS A 221 10.91 -21.84 17.40
N VAL A 222 11.90 -21.22 18.09
CA VAL A 222 12.81 -21.92 18.99
C VAL A 222 12.09 -22.29 20.28
N GLN A 223 12.05 -23.60 20.59
CA GLN A 223 11.36 -24.13 21.78
C GLN A 223 12.26 -24.26 23.02
N ASP A 224 13.58 -24.41 22.81
CA ASP A 224 14.55 -24.52 23.93
C ASP A 224 14.81 -23.13 24.51
N PRO A 225 14.55 -22.90 25.83
CA PRO A 225 14.74 -21.59 26.45
C PRO A 225 16.18 -21.08 26.43
N VAL A 226 17.17 -21.97 26.50
CA VAL A 226 18.58 -21.57 26.47
C VAL A 226 18.99 -21.13 25.08
N ILE A 227 18.58 -21.88 24.04
CA ILE A 227 18.83 -21.55 22.66
C ILE A 227 18.10 -20.25 22.28
N PHE A 228 16.86 -20.08 22.76
CA PHE A 228 16.07 -18.87 22.55
C PHE A 228 16.77 -17.63 23.12
N ILE A 229 17.23 -17.69 24.39
CA ILE A 229 17.88 -16.54 25.03
C ILE A 229 19.23 -16.22 24.39
N THR A 230 19.97 -17.23 23.94
CA THR A 230 21.27 -17.05 23.28
C THR A 230 21.16 -16.67 21.80
N GLY A 231 19.98 -16.79 21.20
CA GLY A 231 19.76 -16.57 19.77
C GLY A 231 20.47 -17.58 18.86
N GLY A 232 20.82 -18.76 19.40
CA GLY A 232 21.67 -19.76 18.73
C GLY A 232 21.05 -20.40 17.48
N ASP A 233 19.72 -20.39 17.36
CA ASP A 233 18.98 -20.93 16.20
C ASP A 233 18.00 -19.92 15.60
N ALA A 234 18.24 -18.63 15.77
CA ALA A 234 17.42 -17.61 15.12
C ALA A 234 17.61 -17.65 13.60
N TRP A 235 16.55 -17.94 12.86
CA TRP A 235 16.58 -18.01 11.40
C TRP A 235 16.79 -16.63 10.77
N LYS A 236 17.21 -16.63 9.53
CA LYS A 236 17.45 -15.42 8.73
C LYS A 236 16.65 -15.48 7.44
N LEU A 237 16.27 -14.33 6.92
CA LEU A 237 15.76 -14.24 5.55
C LEU A 237 16.93 -14.43 4.58
N PRO A 238 16.80 -15.31 3.57
CA PRO A 238 17.80 -15.45 2.51
C PRO A 238 18.03 -14.11 1.80
N ARG A 239 19.17 -13.99 1.15
CA ARG A 239 19.47 -12.81 0.33
C ARG A 239 19.46 -13.16 -1.14
N GLU A 240 18.97 -12.27 -1.95
CA GLU A 240 18.92 -12.40 -3.41
C GLU A 240 19.60 -11.24 -4.13
N LEU A 241 20.00 -11.47 -5.37
CA LEU A 241 20.43 -10.42 -6.27
C LEU A 241 19.22 -9.91 -7.04
N PHE A 242 18.82 -8.66 -6.81
CA PHE A 242 17.69 -8.05 -7.47
C PHE A 242 18.14 -6.78 -8.23
N HIS A 243 18.04 -6.80 -9.56
CA HIS A 243 18.35 -5.68 -10.49
C HIS A 243 19.73 -5.00 -10.33
N SER A 244 20.54 -5.39 -9.37
CA SER A 244 21.88 -4.84 -9.10
C SER A 244 22.77 -5.97 -8.60
N ASP A 245 24.09 -5.71 -8.54
CA ASP A 245 25.04 -6.65 -7.92
C ASP A 245 24.97 -6.63 -6.38
N GLU A 246 24.03 -5.90 -5.79
CA GLU A 246 23.82 -5.83 -4.35
C GLU A 246 22.88 -6.93 -3.88
N LEU A 247 23.32 -7.64 -2.84
CA LEU A 247 22.49 -8.64 -2.15
C LEU A 247 21.51 -7.93 -1.23
N GLN A 248 20.22 -8.16 -1.46
CA GLN A 248 19.14 -7.72 -0.57
C GLN A 248 18.41 -8.89 0.05
N PRO A 249 17.79 -8.75 1.23
CA PRO A 249 16.92 -9.78 1.79
C PRO A 249 15.75 -10.09 0.86
N MET A 250 15.40 -11.37 0.73
CA MET A 250 14.22 -11.77 -0.02
C MET A 250 12.96 -11.22 0.63
N MET A 251 12.09 -10.68 -0.21
CA MET A 251 10.75 -10.26 0.18
C MET A 251 9.77 -11.43 0.01
N PRO A 252 8.62 -11.41 0.70
CA PRO A 252 7.52 -12.29 0.36
C PRO A 252 7.19 -12.21 -1.13
N TYR A 253 6.80 -13.32 -1.73
CA TYR A 253 6.38 -13.35 -3.12
C TYR A 253 5.13 -14.21 -3.31
N TYR A 254 4.29 -13.82 -4.25
CA TYR A 254 3.09 -14.57 -4.58
C TYR A 254 3.40 -15.65 -5.61
N THR A 255 2.80 -16.81 -5.41
CA THR A 255 2.87 -17.92 -6.34
C THR A 255 1.57 -18.72 -6.31
N VAL A 256 1.36 -19.52 -7.36
CA VAL A 256 0.30 -20.53 -7.39
C VAL A 256 0.94 -21.87 -7.19
N MET A 257 0.55 -22.59 -6.14
CA MET A 257 1.10 -23.90 -5.82
C MET A 257 0.07 -24.82 -5.18
N ASP A 258 0.27 -26.11 -5.33
CA ASP A 258 -0.53 -27.11 -4.63
C ASP A 258 -0.05 -27.24 -3.17
N MET A 259 -0.92 -26.90 -2.22
CA MET A 259 -0.65 -27.05 -0.80
C MET A 259 -0.95 -28.47 -0.34
N PRO A 260 -0.09 -29.09 0.49
CA PRO A 260 -0.35 -30.41 1.04
C PRO A 260 -1.66 -30.46 1.84
N GLY A 261 -2.59 -31.29 1.41
CA GLY A 261 -3.90 -31.46 2.08
C GLY A 261 -5.03 -30.58 1.54
N GLU A 262 -4.74 -29.69 0.61
CA GLU A 262 -5.73 -28.87 -0.08
C GLU A 262 -6.12 -29.48 -1.44
N GLY A 263 -7.28 -29.11 -1.97
CA GLY A 263 -7.90 -29.78 -3.12
C GLY A 263 -7.47 -29.27 -4.51
N GLY A 264 -6.38 -28.49 -4.61
CA GLY A 264 -5.92 -27.93 -5.88
C GLY A 264 -4.96 -26.74 -5.70
N PRO A 265 -4.53 -26.12 -6.80
CA PRO A 265 -3.60 -25.00 -6.75
C PRO A 265 -4.24 -23.76 -6.10
N GLU A 266 -3.52 -23.17 -5.16
CA GLU A 266 -3.93 -21.95 -4.44
C GLU A 266 -2.95 -20.81 -4.72
N PHE A 267 -3.46 -19.59 -4.66
CA PHE A 267 -2.67 -18.36 -4.72
C PHE A 267 -2.17 -18.01 -3.33
N VAL A 268 -0.88 -18.19 -3.09
CA VAL A 268 -0.27 -18.03 -1.77
C VAL A 268 0.86 -17.02 -1.80
N SER A 269 1.09 -16.34 -0.67
CA SER A 269 2.31 -15.55 -0.43
C SER A 269 3.27 -16.38 0.41
N VAL A 270 4.54 -16.41 0.02
CA VAL A 270 5.56 -17.28 0.62
C VAL A 270 6.80 -16.48 0.96
N ILE A 271 7.40 -16.79 2.12
CA ILE A 271 8.68 -16.25 2.54
C ILE A 271 9.59 -17.39 3.03
N PRO A 272 10.80 -17.56 2.47
CA PRO A 272 11.74 -18.60 2.88
C PRO A 272 12.58 -18.17 4.08
N PHE A 273 13.09 -19.18 4.80
CA PHE A 273 14.05 -19.00 5.90
C PHE A 273 15.33 -19.78 5.65
N ALA A 274 16.44 -19.21 6.10
CA ALA A 274 17.75 -19.84 6.10
C ALA A 274 18.27 -19.99 7.54
N PRO A 275 19.12 -21.00 7.84
CA PRO A 275 19.70 -21.18 9.15
C PRO A 275 20.68 -20.03 9.49
N PRO A 276 20.97 -19.79 10.78
CA PRO A 276 21.80 -18.67 11.22
C PRO A 276 23.22 -18.68 10.64
N ALA A 277 23.78 -19.87 10.37
CA ALA A 277 25.17 -20.01 9.89
C ALA A 277 25.36 -19.75 8.39
N THR A 278 24.31 -19.83 7.57
CA THR A 278 24.40 -19.66 6.12
C THR A 278 23.05 -19.28 5.51
N THR A 279 23.08 -18.41 4.51
CA THR A 279 21.88 -18.05 3.71
C THR A 279 21.75 -18.88 2.42
N LYS A 280 22.61 -19.89 2.22
CA LYS A 280 22.64 -20.72 0.99
C LYS A 280 21.78 -21.97 1.08
N ARG A 281 21.16 -22.25 2.22
CA ARG A 281 20.30 -23.41 2.45
C ARG A 281 18.93 -22.95 2.92
N LEU A 282 17.90 -23.53 2.38
CA LEU A 282 16.54 -23.38 2.85
C LEU A 282 16.35 -24.24 4.10
N THR A 283 15.82 -23.66 5.17
CA THR A 283 15.44 -24.38 6.40
C THR A 283 13.94 -24.61 6.46
N ALA A 284 13.17 -23.58 6.17
CA ALA A 284 11.72 -23.60 6.21
C ALA A 284 11.16 -22.48 5.31
N TRP A 285 9.85 -22.45 5.17
CA TRP A 285 9.10 -21.35 4.56
C TRP A 285 7.79 -21.14 5.33
N LEU A 286 7.29 -19.93 5.31
CA LEU A 286 6.02 -19.50 5.87
C LEU A 286 5.08 -19.10 4.76
#